data_972365c13007b8733a232fe427e3c426
#
_entry.id   972365c13007b8733a232fe427e3c426
#
_cell.length_a   1.000
_cell.length_b   1.000
_cell.length_c   1.000
_cell.angle_alpha   90.00
_cell.angle_beta   90.00
_cell.angle_gamma   90.00
#
_symmetry.space_group_name_H-M   'P 1'
#
loop_
_entity.id
_entity.type
_entity.pdbx_description
1 polymer ?
#
loop_
_entity_poly.entity_id
_entity_poly.type
_entity_poly.pdbx_seq_one_letter_code
_entity_poly.pdbx_strand_id
1 'polypeptide(L)'
;MVPLDSCPLFRPLRPGELQLLRQAAKECSYTANQDIFKEGDTGDGVYVVKDGLVEISGLVGQNVRHVFSQINPGEIFGEMAVLENKPRSATAVARKPTTVYFIGRDAMLELVGSSPQLALGLLREISNRLREFNQQYIREALQTERLALVGRFARSIVHDLKNPLNIISITAEMAGMEKSTPELRRLTRMRISKQVERISELVNEILEFTQGSQTAFVLAQTDYETFVNQLVDEMRPELDLKSATMELETPPPPVKLLLNPKRLRRVFYNLIHNATDAMPGGGKILLRFRREGNGVITEIEDSGPGIAPEIADRMFDAFATYGKAHGTGLGLSICKKIVEDHHGRISARNEPGRGAVFAFMLPVHEG
;
A
#
# COMPACT_ATOMS: atom_id res chain seq x y z
N MET A 1 33.78 -4.73 -12.42
CA MET A 1 34.79 -4.65 -11.33
C MET A 1 34.94 -3.20 -10.89
N VAL A 2 34.71 -2.92 -9.62
CA VAL A 2 34.77 -1.56 -9.04
C VAL A 2 36.09 -1.43 -8.27
N PRO A 3 36.95 -0.44 -8.60
CA PRO A 3 38.17 -0.18 -7.83
C PRO A 3 37.83 0.30 -6.41
N LEU A 4 38.64 -0.04 -5.42
CA LEU A 4 38.42 0.30 -4.02
C LEU A 4 38.21 1.81 -3.82
N ASP A 5 38.99 2.64 -4.52
CA ASP A 5 38.94 4.10 -4.43
C ASP A 5 37.65 4.71 -5.02
N SER A 6 36.95 3.97 -5.88
CA SER A 6 35.68 4.43 -6.47
C SER A 6 34.45 4.08 -5.63
N CYS A 7 34.65 3.31 -4.54
CA CYS A 7 33.61 3.06 -3.56
C CYS A 7 33.13 4.40 -2.97
N PRO A 8 31.80 4.67 -2.96
CA PRO A 8 31.25 5.94 -2.46
C PRO A 8 31.73 6.31 -1.05
N LEU A 9 31.92 5.32 -0.20
CA LEU A 9 32.38 5.51 1.18
C LEU A 9 33.82 6.03 1.26
N PHE A 10 34.70 5.62 0.33
CA PHE A 10 36.13 5.94 0.37
C PHE A 10 36.54 7.13 -0.51
N ARG A 11 35.65 7.59 -1.38
CA ARG A 11 35.90 8.77 -2.25
C ARG A 11 36.34 10.03 -1.49
N PRO A 12 35.82 10.32 -0.28
CA PRO A 12 36.21 11.52 0.47
C PRO A 12 37.56 11.44 1.17
N LEU A 13 38.23 10.27 1.15
CA LEU A 13 39.51 10.06 1.82
C LEU A 13 40.64 10.87 1.16
N ARG A 14 41.54 11.36 1.98
CA ARG A 14 42.75 12.05 1.55
C ARG A 14 43.76 11.07 0.93
N PRO A 15 44.69 11.52 0.07
CA PRO A 15 45.63 10.62 -0.60
C PRO A 15 46.41 9.68 0.34
N GLY A 16 46.84 10.18 1.52
CA GLY A 16 47.50 9.36 2.53
C GLY A 16 46.62 8.29 3.15
N GLU A 17 45.33 8.62 3.44
CA GLU A 17 44.35 7.67 3.97
C GLU A 17 44.01 6.60 2.95
N LEU A 18 43.87 6.96 1.64
CA LEU A 18 43.69 6.04 0.55
C LEU A 18 44.86 5.09 0.36
N GLN A 19 46.10 5.58 0.58
CA GLN A 19 47.27 4.73 0.52
C GLN A 19 47.28 3.68 1.66
N LEU A 20 46.94 4.07 2.88
CA LEU A 20 46.77 3.14 4.00
C LEU A 20 45.69 2.11 3.74
N LEU A 21 44.53 2.55 3.22
CA LEU A 21 43.43 1.67 2.83
C LEU A 21 43.85 0.61 1.80
N ARG A 22 44.59 1.04 0.77
CA ARG A 22 45.08 0.10 -0.28
C ARG A 22 46.09 -0.90 0.27
N GLN A 23 46.95 -0.50 1.20
CA GLN A 23 47.91 -1.41 1.84
C GLN A 23 47.23 -2.43 2.76
N ALA A 24 46.14 -2.02 3.44
CA ALA A 24 45.41 -2.86 4.36
C ALA A 24 44.45 -3.82 3.65
N ALA A 25 43.97 -3.46 2.46
CA ALA A 25 42.98 -4.23 1.71
C ALA A 25 43.55 -5.48 1.04
N LYS A 26 42.89 -6.62 1.23
CA LYS A 26 43.23 -7.90 0.60
C LYS A 26 42.07 -8.33 -0.30
N GLU A 27 42.38 -8.81 -1.51
CA GLU A 27 41.37 -9.38 -2.40
C GLU A 27 41.06 -10.83 -2.00
N CYS A 28 39.78 -11.14 -1.83
CA CYS A 28 39.28 -12.49 -1.57
C CYS A 28 38.22 -12.84 -2.60
N SER A 29 38.24 -14.08 -3.10
CA SER A 29 37.28 -14.57 -4.09
C SER A 29 36.47 -15.73 -3.51
N TYR A 30 35.17 -15.74 -3.81
CA TYR A 30 34.21 -16.74 -3.35
C TYR A 30 33.44 -17.30 -4.54
N THR A 31 33.15 -18.59 -4.47
CA THR A 31 32.30 -19.25 -5.46
C THR A 31 30.81 -18.96 -5.18
N ALA A 32 29.96 -19.20 -6.17
CA ALA A 32 28.51 -19.04 -5.95
C ALA A 32 27.99 -19.94 -4.83
N ASN A 33 27.16 -19.37 -3.96
CA ASN A 33 26.57 -19.97 -2.75
C ASN A 33 27.58 -20.30 -1.64
N GLN A 34 28.77 -19.74 -1.68
CA GLN A 34 29.77 -19.87 -0.60
C GLN A 34 29.50 -18.82 0.47
N ASP A 35 29.60 -19.25 1.75
CA ASP A 35 29.53 -18.34 2.90
C ASP A 35 30.83 -17.52 2.97
N ILE A 36 30.70 -16.21 3.14
CA ILE A 36 31.82 -15.29 3.40
C ILE A 36 32.07 -15.25 4.88
N PHE A 37 31.02 -15.16 5.68
CA PHE A 37 30.99 -15.36 7.15
C PHE A 37 29.58 -15.76 7.58
N LYS A 38 29.47 -16.31 8.79
CA LYS A 38 28.20 -16.73 9.40
C LYS A 38 27.82 -15.83 10.55
N GLU A 39 26.52 -15.78 10.81
CA GLU A 39 25.98 -15.18 12.05
C GLU A 39 26.66 -15.81 13.28
N GLY A 40 27.10 -14.97 14.22
CA GLY A 40 27.82 -15.38 15.41
C GLY A 40 29.35 -15.49 15.26
N ASP A 41 29.90 -15.45 14.05
CA ASP A 41 31.35 -15.44 13.82
C ASP A 41 31.97 -14.16 14.41
N THR A 42 33.28 -14.20 14.69
CA THR A 42 34.02 -13.02 15.13
C THR A 42 34.09 -11.96 14.04
N GLY A 43 33.87 -10.69 14.39
CA GLY A 43 34.01 -9.55 13.49
C GLY A 43 35.49 -9.19 13.23
N ASP A 44 36.13 -9.93 12.33
CA ASP A 44 37.57 -9.84 12.00
C ASP A 44 37.92 -8.70 11.05
N GLY A 45 36.93 -8.16 10.31
CA GLY A 45 37.13 -7.08 9.34
C GLY A 45 35.85 -6.71 8.59
N VAL A 46 36.03 -5.81 7.66
CA VAL A 46 34.99 -5.23 6.82
C VAL A 46 35.24 -5.65 5.38
N TYR A 47 34.19 -5.82 4.62
CA TYR A 47 34.23 -6.25 3.22
C TYR A 47 33.63 -5.20 2.30
N VAL A 48 34.20 -5.04 1.11
CA VAL A 48 33.66 -4.22 0.01
C VAL A 48 33.54 -5.08 -1.23
N VAL A 49 32.40 -5.12 -1.86
CA VAL A 49 32.20 -5.91 -3.08
C VAL A 49 32.94 -5.24 -4.25
N LYS A 50 33.92 -5.93 -4.83
CA LYS A 50 34.61 -5.51 -6.04
C LYS A 50 33.83 -5.91 -7.29
N ASP A 51 33.32 -7.14 -7.30
CA ASP A 51 32.51 -7.71 -8.36
C ASP A 51 31.66 -8.85 -7.80
N GLY A 52 30.50 -9.10 -8.36
CA GLY A 52 29.63 -10.15 -7.87
C GLY A 52 28.35 -9.65 -7.20
N LEU A 53 27.81 -10.46 -6.29
CA LEU A 53 26.61 -10.16 -5.49
C LEU A 53 26.70 -10.91 -4.16
N VAL A 54 26.56 -10.20 -3.07
CA VAL A 54 26.51 -10.78 -1.73
C VAL A 54 25.10 -10.60 -1.15
N GLU A 55 24.59 -11.64 -0.51
CA GLU A 55 23.31 -11.61 0.20
C GLU A 55 23.57 -11.67 1.70
N ILE A 56 22.96 -10.75 2.43
CA ILE A 56 22.96 -10.73 3.90
C ILE A 56 21.64 -11.31 4.39
N SER A 57 21.71 -12.35 5.22
CA SER A 57 20.53 -13.07 5.71
C SER A 57 20.74 -13.58 7.13
N GLY A 58 19.67 -13.80 7.86
CA GLY A 58 19.66 -14.38 9.20
C GLY A 58 18.47 -15.29 9.41
N LEU A 59 18.46 -16.01 10.51
CA LEU A 59 17.35 -16.88 10.92
C LEU A 59 16.33 -16.06 11.72
N VAL A 60 15.07 -16.08 11.28
CA VAL A 60 13.96 -15.43 11.97
C VAL A 60 12.96 -16.47 12.41
N GLY A 61 12.55 -16.44 13.69
CA GLY A 61 11.58 -17.37 14.25
C GLY A 61 12.05 -18.84 14.24
N GLN A 62 11.20 -19.76 13.82
CA GLN A 62 11.50 -21.20 13.78
C GLN A 62 12.30 -21.58 12.51
N ASN A 63 13.57 -21.15 12.41
CA ASN A 63 14.52 -21.51 11.35
C ASN A 63 14.13 -21.08 9.92
N VAL A 64 13.36 -20.03 9.75
CA VAL A 64 13.10 -19.44 8.43
C VAL A 64 14.21 -18.44 8.09
N ARG A 65 14.94 -18.70 7.00
CA ARG A 65 15.99 -17.78 6.52
C ARG A 65 15.32 -16.55 5.88
N HIS A 66 15.59 -15.39 6.43
CA HIS A 66 15.13 -14.11 5.91
C HIS A 66 16.30 -13.33 5.29
N VAL A 67 16.10 -12.82 4.08
CA VAL A 67 17.09 -11.99 3.38
C VAL A 67 16.87 -10.55 3.79
N PHE A 68 17.87 -9.95 4.43
CA PHE A 68 17.84 -8.57 4.90
C PHE A 68 18.23 -7.58 3.81
N SER A 69 19.28 -7.91 3.03
CA SER A 69 19.77 -7.03 1.96
C SER A 69 20.59 -7.80 0.92
N GLN A 70 20.74 -7.19 -0.26
CA GLN A 70 21.68 -7.58 -1.29
C GLN A 70 22.71 -6.47 -1.47
N ILE A 71 23.99 -6.84 -1.45
CA ILE A 71 25.12 -5.93 -1.52
C ILE A 71 25.75 -6.02 -2.90
N ASN A 72 25.79 -4.90 -3.59
CA ASN A 72 26.27 -4.75 -4.97
C ASN A 72 27.73 -4.28 -5.02
N PRO A 73 28.39 -4.32 -6.20
CA PRO A 73 29.74 -3.79 -6.35
C PRO A 73 29.85 -2.32 -5.92
N GLY A 74 30.87 -2.05 -5.07
CA GLY A 74 31.12 -0.75 -4.48
C GLY A 74 30.47 -0.52 -3.10
N GLU A 75 29.62 -1.45 -2.64
CA GLU A 75 28.99 -1.37 -1.32
C GLU A 75 29.79 -2.15 -0.26
N ILE A 76 29.67 -1.71 1.00
CA ILE A 76 30.36 -2.25 2.19
C ILE A 76 29.42 -3.17 2.97
N PHE A 77 29.95 -4.20 3.62
CA PHE A 77 29.22 -5.06 4.55
C PHE A 77 30.12 -5.63 5.65
N GLY A 78 29.50 -6.09 6.74
CA GLY A 78 30.22 -6.63 7.90
C GLY A 78 30.81 -5.57 8.84
N GLU A 79 30.52 -4.30 8.59
CA GLU A 79 30.99 -3.15 9.37
C GLU A 79 30.44 -3.12 10.80
N MET A 80 29.21 -3.61 11.02
CA MET A 80 28.55 -3.54 12.34
C MET A 80 29.35 -4.29 13.41
N ALA A 81 29.76 -5.51 13.13
CA ALA A 81 30.53 -6.34 14.06
C ALA A 81 31.88 -5.69 14.42
N VAL A 82 32.52 -4.97 13.48
CA VAL A 82 33.77 -4.27 13.67
C VAL A 82 33.59 -3.02 14.53
N LEU A 83 32.58 -2.22 14.24
CA LEU A 83 32.31 -0.96 14.94
C LEU A 83 31.78 -1.18 16.35
N GLU A 84 30.90 -2.17 16.57
CA GLU A 84 30.31 -2.47 17.87
C GLU A 84 31.15 -3.40 18.74
N ASN A 85 32.19 -4.02 18.18
CA ASN A 85 32.96 -5.09 18.85
C ASN A 85 32.08 -6.26 19.29
N LYS A 86 31.19 -6.70 18.41
CA LYS A 86 30.28 -7.81 18.64
C LYS A 86 30.44 -8.89 17.57
N PRO A 87 29.91 -10.11 17.78
CA PRO A 87 29.83 -11.13 16.73
C PRO A 87 29.04 -10.64 15.50
N ARG A 88 29.23 -11.29 14.36
CA ARG A 88 28.48 -11.04 13.13
C ARG A 88 26.98 -11.16 13.40
N SER A 89 26.22 -10.13 13.06
CA SER A 89 24.76 -10.06 13.27
C SER A 89 23.94 -10.81 12.24
N ALA A 90 24.58 -11.28 11.16
CA ALA A 90 23.93 -11.98 10.05
C ALA A 90 24.96 -12.82 9.29
N THR A 91 24.49 -13.71 8.42
CA THR A 91 25.30 -14.51 7.50
C THR A 91 25.42 -13.79 6.15
N ALA A 92 26.64 -13.71 5.60
CA ALA A 92 26.90 -13.19 4.26
C ALA A 92 27.24 -14.32 3.30
N VAL A 93 26.55 -14.38 2.16
CA VAL A 93 26.70 -15.45 1.15
C VAL A 93 26.91 -14.84 -0.22
N ALA A 94 27.91 -15.31 -0.95
CA ALA A 94 28.11 -14.97 -2.36
C ALA A 94 27.04 -15.64 -3.22
N ARG A 95 26.14 -14.89 -3.87
CA ARG A 95 25.07 -15.46 -4.72
C ARG A 95 25.51 -15.81 -6.13
N LYS A 96 26.62 -15.27 -6.55
CA LYS A 96 27.33 -15.59 -7.80
C LYS A 96 28.84 -15.54 -7.53
N PRO A 97 29.72 -15.95 -8.46
CA PRO A 97 31.15 -15.76 -8.28
C PRO A 97 31.44 -14.31 -7.90
N THR A 98 32.04 -14.09 -6.73
CA THR A 98 32.16 -12.77 -6.10
C THR A 98 33.58 -12.54 -5.66
N THR A 99 34.13 -11.36 -5.97
CA THR A 99 35.39 -10.87 -5.44
C THR A 99 35.13 -9.69 -4.54
N VAL A 100 35.76 -9.69 -3.37
CA VAL A 100 35.64 -8.61 -2.38
C VAL A 100 37.01 -8.10 -1.96
N TYR A 101 37.07 -6.87 -1.48
CA TYR A 101 38.19 -6.37 -0.71
C TYR A 101 37.90 -6.62 0.77
N PHE A 102 38.79 -7.28 1.47
CA PHE A 102 38.74 -7.47 2.92
C PHE A 102 39.68 -6.46 3.58
N ILE A 103 39.20 -5.73 4.57
CA ILE A 103 39.96 -4.77 5.37
C ILE A 103 39.87 -5.23 6.82
N GLY A 104 41.01 -5.60 7.40
CA GLY A 104 41.06 -6.08 8.77
C GLY A 104 40.56 -5.03 9.77
N ARG A 105 40.03 -5.52 10.90
CA ARG A 105 39.38 -4.70 11.92
C ARG A 105 40.25 -3.53 12.40
N ASP A 106 41.53 -3.79 12.79
CA ASP A 106 42.40 -2.78 13.35
C ASP A 106 42.69 -1.65 12.37
N ALA A 107 42.95 -2.00 11.09
CA ALA A 107 43.14 -1.02 10.02
C ALA A 107 41.86 -0.20 9.74
N MET A 108 40.70 -0.83 9.79
CA MET A 108 39.45 -0.11 9.61
C MET A 108 39.19 0.87 10.78
N LEU A 109 39.43 0.45 12.01
CA LEU A 109 39.23 1.32 13.18
C LEU A 109 40.24 2.48 13.20
N GLU A 110 41.49 2.25 12.79
CA GLU A 110 42.51 3.30 12.64
C GLU A 110 42.08 4.34 11.59
N LEU A 111 41.57 3.88 10.41
CA LEU A 111 41.05 4.75 9.37
C LEU A 111 39.84 5.57 9.83
N VAL A 112 38.91 4.95 10.54
CA VAL A 112 37.73 5.64 11.10
C VAL A 112 38.15 6.67 12.15
N GLY A 113 39.12 6.34 13.00
CA GLY A 113 39.64 7.25 14.02
C GLY A 113 40.43 8.44 13.45
N SER A 114 41.07 8.28 12.31
CA SER A 114 41.89 9.32 11.67
C SER A 114 41.11 10.16 10.64
N SER A 115 40.00 9.67 10.11
CA SER A 115 39.22 10.34 9.06
C SER A 115 37.78 10.63 9.49
N PRO A 116 37.46 11.89 9.91
CA PRO A 116 36.09 12.29 10.24
C PRO A 116 35.13 12.12 9.07
N GLN A 117 35.61 12.27 7.82
CA GLN A 117 34.79 12.06 6.59
C GLN A 117 34.38 10.62 6.44
N LEU A 118 35.27 9.65 6.73
CA LEU A 118 34.95 8.23 6.71
C LEU A 118 33.93 7.88 7.79
N ALA A 119 34.13 8.39 9.02
CA ALA A 119 33.17 8.18 10.10
C ALA A 119 31.77 8.70 9.78
N LEU A 120 31.68 9.92 9.23
CA LEU A 120 30.40 10.48 8.79
C LEU A 120 29.80 9.70 7.61
N GLY A 121 30.62 9.20 6.69
CA GLY A 121 30.20 8.34 5.58
C GLY A 121 29.55 7.05 6.09
N LEU A 122 30.20 6.36 7.04
CA LEU A 122 29.66 5.16 7.68
C LEU A 122 28.35 5.43 8.44
N LEU A 123 28.27 6.54 9.19
CA LEU A 123 27.05 6.93 9.87
C LEU A 123 25.88 7.16 8.88
N ARG A 124 26.13 7.81 7.76
CA ARG A 124 25.11 8.01 6.70
C ARG A 124 24.69 6.68 6.10
N GLU A 125 25.62 5.80 5.80
CA GLU A 125 25.33 4.48 5.24
C GLU A 125 24.46 3.65 6.19
N ILE A 126 24.84 3.56 7.47
CA ILE A 126 24.07 2.86 8.51
C ILE A 126 22.68 3.49 8.67
N SER A 127 22.60 4.83 8.69
CA SER A 127 21.31 5.55 8.79
C SER A 127 20.40 5.31 7.61
N ASN A 128 20.95 5.19 6.39
CA ASN A 128 20.16 4.87 5.19
C ASN A 128 19.64 3.43 5.26
N ARG A 129 20.50 2.46 5.59
CA ARG A 129 20.10 1.06 5.75
C ARG A 129 19.05 0.88 6.83
N LEU A 130 19.19 1.58 7.96
CA LEU A 130 18.18 1.55 9.02
C LEU A 130 16.84 2.09 8.55
N ARG A 131 16.83 3.17 7.75
CA ARG A 131 15.60 3.71 7.18
C ARG A 131 14.94 2.74 6.21
N GLU A 132 15.72 2.12 5.31
CA GLU A 132 15.22 1.13 4.36
C GLU A 132 14.64 -0.09 5.08
N PHE A 133 15.35 -0.60 6.07
CA PHE A 133 14.91 -1.71 6.92
C PHE A 133 13.61 -1.38 7.65
N ASN A 134 13.52 -0.21 8.30
CA ASN A 134 12.32 0.22 8.98
C ASN A 134 11.12 0.35 8.03
N GLN A 135 11.33 0.89 6.84
CA GLN A 135 10.26 0.99 5.83
C GLN A 135 9.79 -0.37 5.34
N GLN A 136 10.71 -1.32 5.16
CA GLN A 136 10.37 -2.69 4.78
C GLN A 136 9.62 -3.40 5.91
N TYR A 137 10.13 -3.33 7.13
CA TYR A 137 9.52 -3.92 8.32
C TYR A 137 8.09 -3.42 8.55
N ILE A 138 7.87 -2.09 8.46
CA ILE A 138 6.54 -1.50 8.58
C ILE A 138 5.60 -2.04 7.49
N ARG A 139 6.08 -2.16 6.24
CA ARG A 139 5.28 -2.71 5.13
C ARG A 139 4.87 -4.16 5.39
N GLU A 140 5.82 -4.99 5.82
CA GLU A 140 5.56 -6.42 6.11
C GLU A 140 4.62 -6.59 7.31
N ALA A 141 4.81 -5.78 8.37
CA ALA A 141 3.93 -5.78 9.54
C ALA A 141 2.49 -5.40 9.16
N LEU A 142 2.30 -4.33 8.37
CA LEU A 142 0.98 -3.91 7.89
C LEU A 142 0.33 -4.95 6.97
N GLN A 143 1.12 -5.63 6.13
CA GLN A 143 0.62 -6.70 5.28
C GLN A 143 0.15 -7.90 6.12
N THR A 144 0.93 -8.29 7.12
CA THR A 144 0.58 -9.38 8.06
C THR A 144 -0.69 -9.05 8.83
N GLU A 145 -0.82 -7.81 9.32
CA GLU A 145 -2.03 -7.34 10.00
C GLU A 145 -3.27 -7.43 9.10
N ARG A 146 -3.16 -6.98 7.84
CA ARG A 146 -4.26 -7.09 6.86
C ARG A 146 -4.68 -8.52 6.60
N LEU A 147 -3.72 -9.43 6.42
CA LEU A 147 -4.01 -10.85 6.22
C LEU A 147 -4.66 -11.48 7.46
N ALA A 148 -4.23 -11.10 8.66
CA ALA A 148 -4.84 -11.53 9.91
C ALA A 148 -6.29 -11.03 10.04
N LEU A 149 -6.58 -9.80 9.62
CA LEU A 149 -7.94 -9.27 9.57
C LEU A 149 -8.82 -10.06 8.60
N VAL A 150 -8.34 -10.33 7.37
CA VAL A 150 -9.06 -11.19 6.40
C VAL A 150 -9.33 -12.58 6.99
N GLY A 151 -8.34 -13.18 7.65
CA GLY A 151 -8.51 -14.47 8.34
C GLY A 151 -9.60 -14.42 9.42
N ARG A 152 -9.65 -13.34 10.21
CA ARG A 152 -10.67 -13.11 11.25
C ARG A 152 -12.08 -13.01 10.66
N PHE A 153 -12.22 -12.35 9.52
CA PHE A 153 -13.50 -12.13 8.85
C PHE A 153 -13.81 -13.14 7.74
N ALA A 154 -12.99 -14.17 7.56
CA ALA A 154 -13.15 -15.18 6.51
C ALA A 154 -14.57 -15.80 6.49
N ARG A 155 -15.19 -16.06 7.67
CA ARG A 155 -16.55 -16.59 7.75
C ARG A 155 -17.57 -15.62 7.11
N SER A 156 -17.48 -14.32 7.38
CA SER A 156 -18.36 -13.32 6.79
C SER A 156 -18.16 -13.22 5.28
N ILE A 157 -16.91 -13.19 4.84
CA ILE A 157 -16.54 -13.15 3.42
C ILE A 157 -17.13 -14.35 2.67
N VAL A 158 -16.95 -15.57 3.22
CA VAL A 158 -17.50 -16.79 2.62
C VAL A 158 -19.03 -16.75 2.58
N HIS A 159 -19.68 -16.24 3.62
CA HIS A 159 -21.13 -16.06 3.64
C HIS A 159 -21.58 -15.10 2.52
N ASP A 160 -20.93 -13.96 2.36
CA ASP A 160 -21.27 -12.94 1.37
C ASP A 160 -20.97 -13.39 -0.08
N LEU A 161 -20.03 -14.32 -0.27
CA LEU A 161 -19.80 -14.98 -1.56
C LEU A 161 -20.82 -16.10 -1.83
N LYS A 162 -21.25 -16.85 -0.81
CA LYS A 162 -22.26 -17.92 -0.96
C LYS A 162 -23.63 -17.39 -1.37
N ASN A 163 -24.03 -16.21 -0.90
CA ASN A 163 -25.33 -15.63 -1.20
C ASN A 163 -25.55 -15.40 -2.72
N PRO A 164 -24.70 -14.67 -3.43
CA PRO A 164 -24.83 -14.51 -4.88
C PRO A 164 -24.70 -15.84 -5.64
N LEU A 165 -23.85 -16.77 -5.18
CA LEU A 165 -23.74 -18.12 -5.79
C LEU A 165 -25.04 -18.89 -5.67
N ASN A 166 -25.71 -18.87 -4.52
CA ASN A 166 -27.02 -19.50 -4.35
C ASN A 166 -28.07 -18.89 -5.27
N ILE A 167 -28.08 -17.56 -5.43
CA ILE A 167 -28.99 -16.87 -6.34
C ILE A 167 -28.71 -17.30 -7.79
N ILE A 168 -27.44 -17.40 -8.18
CA ILE A 168 -27.05 -17.90 -9.53
C ILE A 168 -27.57 -19.31 -9.73
N SER A 169 -27.38 -20.23 -8.78
CA SER A 169 -27.79 -21.63 -8.86
C SER A 169 -29.32 -21.74 -9.07
N ILE A 170 -30.09 -21.12 -8.17
CA ILE A 170 -31.57 -21.15 -8.25
C ILE A 170 -32.07 -20.52 -9.58
N THR A 171 -31.42 -19.40 -9.96
CA THR A 171 -31.82 -18.69 -11.18
C THR A 171 -31.48 -19.50 -12.44
N ALA A 172 -30.35 -20.22 -12.44
CA ALA A 172 -29.97 -21.13 -13.53
C ALA A 172 -30.92 -22.34 -13.67
N GLU A 173 -31.36 -22.94 -12.55
CA GLU A 173 -32.35 -24.01 -12.52
C GLU A 173 -33.68 -23.54 -13.13
N MET A 174 -34.14 -22.33 -12.78
CA MET A 174 -35.35 -21.75 -13.38
C MET A 174 -35.25 -21.57 -14.89
N ALA A 175 -34.06 -21.21 -15.41
CA ALA A 175 -33.84 -21.08 -16.87
C ALA A 175 -33.84 -22.43 -17.59
N GLY A 176 -33.45 -23.51 -16.92
CA GLY A 176 -33.36 -24.87 -17.44
C GLY A 176 -34.71 -25.62 -17.47
N MET A 177 -35.79 -25.08 -16.89
CA MET A 177 -37.10 -25.73 -16.91
C MET A 177 -37.70 -25.79 -18.33
N GLU A 178 -38.33 -26.91 -18.71
CA GLU A 178 -38.90 -27.10 -20.03
C GLU A 178 -39.92 -26.03 -20.46
N LYS A 179 -40.62 -25.39 -19.51
CA LYS A 179 -41.61 -24.31 -19.73
C LYS A 179 -41.02 -22.90 -19.67
N SER A 180 -39.70 -22.76 -19.73
CA SER A 180 -39.03 -21.44 -19.65
C SER A 180 -39.30 -20.61 -20.91
N THR A 181 -39.97 -19.47 -20.72
CA THR A 181 -40.23 -18.51 -21.80
C THR A 181 -38.97 -17.74 -22.21
N PRO A 182 -38.87 -17.19 -23.43
CA PRO A 182 -37.75 -16.35 -23.84
C PRO A 182 -37.53 -15.15 -22.91
N GLU A 183 -38.61 -14.58 -22.39
CA GLU A 183 -38.57 -13.45 -21.47
C GLU A 183 -38.01 -13.84 -20.12
N LEU A 184 -38.41 -14.99 -19.58
CA LEU A 184 -37.85 -15.54 -18.35
C LEU A 184 -36.35 -15.83 -18.51
N ARG A 185 -35.91 -16.39 -19.64
CA ARG A 185 -34.49 -16.62 -19.94
C ARG A 185 -33.69 -15.32 -19.99
N ARG A 186 -34.23 -14.25 -20.57
CA ARG A 186 -33.59 -12.94 -20.59
C ARG A 186 -33.44 -12.37 -19.18
N LEU A 187 -34.51 -12.42 -18.39
CA LEU A 187 -34.51 -11.95 -17.01
C LEU A 187 -33.50 -12.72 -16.13
N THR A 188 -33.46 -14.04 -16.30
CA THR A 188 -32.54 -14.95 -15.63
C THR A 188 -31.09 -14.61 -15.96
N ARG A 189 -30.77 -14.41 -17.25
CA ARG A 189 -29.45 -14.02 -17.68
C ARG A 189 -29.01 -12.70 -17.03
N MET A 190 -29.89 -11.70 -17.01
CA MET A 190 -29.60 -10.41 -16.37
C MET A 190 -29.32 -10.57 -14.85
N ARG A 191 -30.13 -11.40 -14.17
CA ARG A 191 -29.93 -11.68 -12.75
C ARG A 191 -28.59 -12.38 -12.46
N ILE A 192 -28.25 -13.38 -13.28
CA ILE A 192 -26.96 -14.08 -13.17
C ILE A 192 -25.81 -13.11 -13.39
N SER A 193 -25.82 -12.32 -14.47
CA SER A 193 -24.77 -11.34 -14.76
C SER A 193 -24.57 -10.37 -13.60
N LYS A 194 -25.65 -9.86 -13.00
CA LYS A 194 -25.58 -8.97 -11.84
C LYS A 194 -24.93 -9.64 -10.62
N GLN A 195 -25.16 -10.93 -10.39
CA GLN A 195 -24.51 -11.64 -9.28
C GLN A 195 -23.04 -11.92 -9.56
N VAL A 196 -22.65 -12.20 -10.81
CA VAL A 196 -21.26 -12.36 -11.23
C VAL A 196 -20.48 -11.05 -11.05
N GLU A 197 -21.05 -9.92 -11.47
CA GLU A 197 -20.47 -8.59 -11.23
C GLU A 197 -20.23 -8.35 -9.74
N ARG A 198 -21.23 -8.65 -8.91
CA ARG A 198 -21.13 -8.53 -7.45
C ARG A 198 -20.00 -9.38 -6.85
N ILE A 199 -19.88 -10.65 -7.28
CA ILE A 199 -18.77 -11.51 -6.82
C ILE A 199 -17.42 -10.90 -7.21
N SER A 200 -17.32 -10.39 -8.45
CA SER A 200 -16.10 -9.76 -8.95
C SER A 200 -15.73 -8.50 -8.13
N GLU A 201 -16.71 -7.69 -7.76
CA GLU A 201 -16.51 -6.54 -6.88
C GLU A 201 -15.99 -6.96 -5.49
N LEU A 202 -16.64 -7.96 -4.86
CA LEU A 202 -16.21 -8.49 -3.56
C LEU A 202 -14.78 -9.01 -3.58
N VAL A 203 -14.42 -9.78 -4.62
CA VAL A 203 -13.07 -10.32 -4.79
C VAL A 203 -12.06 -9.18 -4.96
N ASN A 204 -12.38 -8.18 -5.80
CA ASN A 204 -11.51 -7.03 -6.02
C ASN A 204 -11.30 -6.19 -4.75
N GLU A 205 -12.34 -6.00 -3.93
CA GLU A 205 -12.23 -5.33 -2.63
C GLU A 205 -11.27 -6.05 -1.69
N ILE A 206 -11.38 -7.38 -1.60
CA ILE A 206 -10.50 -8.19 -0.76
C ILE A 206 -9.05 -8.15 -1.26
N LEU A 207 -8.85 -8.29 -2.58
CA LEU A 207 -7.52 -8.22 -3.18
C LEU A 207 -6.86 -6.86 -2.94
N GLU A 208 -7.59 -5.76 -3.12
CA GLU A 208 -7.06 -4.43 -2.88
C GLU A 208 -6.73 -4.20 -1.40
N PHE A 209 -7.58 -4.68 -0.50
CA PHE A 209 -7.32 -4.61 0.94
C PHE A 209 -6.06 -5.39 1.33
N THR A 210 -5.87 -6.61 0.79
CA THR A 210 -4.74 -7.47 1.12
C THR A 210 -3.43 -7.03 0.49
N GLN A 211 -3.45 -6.61 -0.78
CA GLN A 211 -2.24 -6.21 -1.51
C GLN A 211 -1.75 -4.82 -1.12
N GLY A 212 -2.63 -3.98 -0.58
CA GLY A 212 -2.31 -2.59 -0.32
C GLY A 212 -2.01 -1.81 -1.61
N SER A 213 -1.38 -0.65 -1.46
CA SER A 213 -1.00 0.20 -2.59
C SER A 213 0.32 -0.26 -3.24
N GLN A 214 0.41 -1.51 -3.69
CA GLN A 214 1.62 -1.98 -4.41
C GLN A 214 1.74 -1.42 -5.84
N THR A 215 0.64 -1.02 -6.47
CA THR A 215 0.71 -0.23 -7.71
C THR A 215 1.20 1.16 -7.40
N ALA A 216 2.22 1.62 -8.13
CA ALA A 216 2.77 2.96 -7.99
C ALA A 216 1.63 4.00 -7.87
N PHE A 217 1.55 4.64 -6.70
CA PHE A 217 0.56 5.67 -6.42
C PHE A 217 1.00 6.94 -7.14
N VAL A 218 0.70 7.01 -8.43
CA VAL A 218 1.04 8.15 -9.25
C VAL A 218 -0.07 9.19 -9.11
N LEU A 219 0.28 10.33 -8.55
CA LEU A 219 -0.55 11.52 -8.55
C LEU A 219 -0.32 12.30 -9.84
N ALA A 220 -1.39 12.72 -10.48
CA ALA A 220 -1.37 13.57 -11.67
C ALA A 220 -2.11 14.88 -11.38
N GLN A 221 -1.63 15.96 -11.96
CA GLN A 221 -2.34 17.24 -11.92
C GLN A 221 -3.64 17.11 -12.72
N THR A 222 -4.77 17.16 -12.02
CA THR A 222 -6.11 16.91 -12.58
C THR A 222 -7.00 18.11 -12.32
N ASP A 223 -7.72 18.53 -13.34
CA ASP A 223 -8.78 19.53 -13.21
C ASP A 223 -9.97 18.93 -12.46
N TYR A 224 -10.22 19.43 -11.25
CA TYR A 224 -11.19 18.83 -10.34
C TYR A 224 -12.63 19.03 -10.79
N GLU A 225 -12.94 20.20 -11.36
CA GLU A 225 -14.27 20.51 -11.89
C GLU A 225 -14.63 19.56 -13.04
N THR A 226 -13.74 19.44 -14.02
CA THR A 226 -13.93 18.52 -15.15
C THR A 226 -14.06 17.07 -14.68
N PHE A 227 -13.23 16.64 -13.74
CA PHE A 227 -13.27 15.28 -13.18
C PHE A 227 -14.61 14.98 -12.51
N VAL A 228 -15.11 15.89 -11.68
CA VAL A 228 -16.39 15.68 -10.96
C VAL A 228 -17.57 15.70 -11.93
N ASN A 229 -17.62 16.64 -12.87
CA ASN A 229 -18.71 16.73 -13.83
C ASN A 229 -18.82 15.47 -14.69
N GLN A 230 -17.69 14.93 -15.18
CA GLN A 230 -17.67 13.67 -15.92
C GLN A 230 -18.20 12.50 -15.07
N LEU A 231 -17.78 12.42 -13.80
CA LEU A 231 -18.23 11.37 -12.90
C LEU A 231 -19.74 11.44 -12.63
N VAL A 232 -20.26 12.65 -12.40
CA VAL A 232 -21.70 12.87 -12.21
C VAL A 232 -22.51 12.39 -13.42
N ASP A 233 -22.07 12.74 -14.63
CA ASP A 233 -22.74 12.34 -15.87
C ASP A 233 -22.69 10.82 -16.08
N GLU A 234 -21.59 10.17 -15.73
CA GLU A 234 -21.46 8.71 -15.81
C GLU A 234 -22.39 7.97 -14.82
N MET A 235 -22.63 8.54 -13.65
CA MET A 235 -23.45 7.87 -12.61
C MET A 235 -24.95 8.09 -12.77
N ARG A 236 -25.39 9.14 -13.44
CA ARG A 236 -26.84 9.47 -13.62
C ARG A 236 -27.69 8.31 -14.11
N PRO A 237 -27.33 7.58 -15.19
CA PRO A 237 -28.17 6.49 -15.70
C PRO A 237 -28.38 5.35 -14.69
N GLU A 238 -27.39 5.07 -13.85
CA GLU A 238 -27.51 4.05 -12.80
C GLU A 238 -28.42 4.51 -11.67
N LEU A 239 -28.33 5.78 -11.28
CA LEU A 239 -29.16 6.37 -10.23
C LEU A 239 -30.63 6.44 -10.65
N ASP A 240 -30.91 6.79 -11.90
CA ASP A 240 -32.26 6.79 -12.47
C ASP A 240 -32.90 5.40 -12.37
N LEU A 241 -32.15 4.34 -12.65
CA LEU A 241 -32.63 2.96 -12.49
C LEU A 241 -32.95 2.59 -11.04
N LYS A 242 -32.35 3.27 -10.07
CA LYS A 242 -32.57 3.07 -8.64
C LYS A 242 -33.58 4.07 -8.06
N SER A 243 -34.26 4.87 -8.90
CA SER A 243 -35.17 5.94 -8.51
C SER A 243 -34.52 6.96 -7.55
N ALA A 244 -33.21 7.15 -7.66
CA ALA A 244 -32.44 8.11 -6.90
C ALA A 244 -32.05 9.29 -7.80
N THR A 245 -32.13 10.51 -7.26
CA THR A 245 -31.70 11.73 -7.96
C THR A 245 -30.40 12.25 -7.36
N MET A 246 -29.51 12.77 -8.20
CA MET A 246 -28.25 13.39 -7.77
C MET A 246 -28.19 14.83 -8.27
N GLU A 247 -28.01 15.77 -7.36
CA GLU A 247 -27.95 17.19 -7.64
C GLU A 247 -26.65 17.81 -7.11
N LEU A 248 -26.08 18.73 -7.88
CA LEU A 248 -25.00 19.61 -7.47
C LEU A 248 -25.60 20.85 -6.79
N GLU A 249 -25.59 20.91 -5.47
CA GLU A 249 -26.10 22.07 -4.72
C GLU A 249 -25.10 23.25 -4.85
N THR A 250 -23.80 22.95 -4.87
CA THR A 250 -22.76 23.90 -5.23
C THR A 250 -21.89 23.30 -6.35
N PRO A 251 -21.42 24.12 -7.30
CA PRO A 251 -20.55 23.61 -8.37
C PRO A 251 -19.19 23.21 -7.81
N PRO A 252 -18.52 22.20 -8.39
CA PRO A 252 -17.14 21.90 -8.05
C PRO A 252 -16.23 23.09 -8.39
N PRO A 253 -15.24 23.42 -7.52
CA PRO A 253 -14.35 24.55 -7.75
C PRO A 253 -13.41 24.28 -8.93
N PRO A 254 -13.11 25.30 -9.78
CA PRO A 254 -12.21 25.19 -10.91
C PRO A 254 -10.73 25.23 -10.45
N VAL A 255 -10.30 24.16 -9.79
CA VAL A 255 -8.94 24.03 -9.24
C VAL A 255 -8.26 22.78 -9.77
N LYS A 256 -6.94 22.82 -9.88
CA LYS A 256 -6.13 21.65 -10.20
C LYS A 256 -5.63 21.01 -8.91
N LEU A 257 -5.89 19.71 -8.76
CA LEU A 257 -5.44 18.91 -7.62
C LEU A 257 -4.43 17.86 -8.10
N LEU A 258 -3.47 17.54 -7.25
CA LEU A 258 -2.63 16.36 -7.43
C LEU A 258 -3.40 15.14 -6.93
N LEU A 259 -3.94 14.35 -7.84
CA LEU A 259 -4.74 13.20 -7.48
C LEU A 259 -4.57 12.03 -8.46
N ASN A 260 -4.95 10.84 -8.02
CA ASN A 260 -5.13 9.68 -8.88
C ASN A 260 -6.61 9.56 -9.28
N PRO A 261 -7.00 9.93 -10.52
CA PRO A 261 -8.40 9.99 -10.92
C PRO A 261 -9.12 8.65 -10.78
N LYS A 262 -8.43 7.55 -11.10
CA LYS A 262 -9.02 6.20 -11.03
C LYS A 262 -9.39 5.80 -9.59
N ARG A 263 -8.50 6.12 -8.63
CA ARG A 263 -8.76 5.82 -7.22
C ARG A 263 -9.79 6.76 -6.61
N LEU A 264 -9.69 8.06 -6.91
CA LEU A 264 -10.65 9.03 -6.38
C LEU A 264 -12.07 8.77 -6.91
N ARG A 265 -12.21 8.36 -8.18
CA ARG A 265 -13.50 7.90 -8.74
C ARG A 265 -14.13 6.83 -7.86
N ARG A 266 -13.35 5.88 -7.36
CA ARG A 266 -13.85 4.82 -6.47
C ARG A 266 -14.39 5.36 -5.14
N VAL A 267 -13.81 6.44 -4.58
CA VAL A 267 -14.35 7.09 -3.38
C VAL A 267 -15.78 7.57 -3.64
N PHE A 268 -15.98 8.28 -4.75
CA PHE A 268 -17.33 8.75 -5.12
C PHE A 268 -18.30 7.59 -5.34
N TYR A 269 -17.92 6.57 -6.11
CA TYR A 269 -18.77 5.40 -6.35
C TYR A 269 -19.17 4.72 -5.04
N ASN A 270 -18.22 4.45 -4.15
CA ASN A 270 -18.52 3.81 -2.87
C ASN A 270 -19.45 4.64 -2.00
N LEU A 271 -19.25 5.96 -1.91
CA LEU A 271 -20.08 6.83 -1.09
C LEU A 271 -21.49 6.98 -1.69
N ILE A 272 -21.60 7.15 -3.00
CA ILE A 272 -22.89 7.28 -3.70
C ILE A 272 -23.66 5.96 -3.67
N HIS A 273 -23.00 4.80 -3.87
CA HIS A 273 -23.64 3.51 -3.73
C HIS A 273 -24.12 3.24 -2.29
N ASN A 274 -23.33 3.64 -1.28
CA ASN A 274 -23.77 3.57 0.11
C ASN A 274 -25.03 4.41 0.36
N ALA A 275 -25.11 5.59 -0.23
CA ALA A 275 -26.29 6.45 -0.17
C ALA A 275 -27.51 5.76 -0.83
N THR A 276 -27.36 5.20 -2.06
CA THR A 276 -28.46 4.47 -2.72
C THR A 276 -28.90 3.23 -1.95
N ASP A 277 -27.97 2.49 -1.35
CA ASP A 277 -28.27 1.31 -0.54
C ASP A 277 -29.06 1.67 0.73
N ALA A 278 -28.81 2.85 1.29
CA ALA A 278 -29.56 3.36 2.44
C ALA A 278 -30.97 3.84 2.07
N MET A 279 -31.26 4.03 0.78
CA MET A 279 -32.52 4.52 0.24
C MET A 279 -33.15 3.54 -0.76
N PRO A 280 -33.59 2.33 -0.36
CA PRO A 280 -34.07 1.28 -1.28
C PRO A 280 -35.37 1.67 -2.03
N GLY A 281 -36.10 2.66 -1.54
CA GLY A 281 -37.28 3.25 -2.19
C GLY A 281 -36.97 4.44 -3.11
N GLY A 282 -35.71 4.72 -3.37
CA GLY A 282 -35.28 5.95 -4.03
C GLY A 282 -35.05 7.10 -3.03
N GLY A 283 -34.49 8.20 -3.51
CA GLY A 283 -34.19 9.34 -2.68
C GLY A 283 -33.32 10.37 -3.37
N LYS A 284 -32.84 11.34 -2.61
CA LYS A 284 -32.04 12.44 -3.10
C LYS A 284 -30.60 12.37 -2.56
N ILE A 285 -29.64 12.58 -3.45
CA ILE A 285 -28.22 12.73 -3.12
C ILE A 285 -27.82 14.15 -3.50
N LEU A 286 -27.24 14.88 -2.55
CA LEU A 286 -26.76 16.25 -2.74
C LEU A 286 -25.24 16.26 -2.66
N LEU A 287 -24.61 16.84 -3.67
CA LEU A 287 -23.18 17.09 -3.72
C LEU A 287 -22.91 18.55 -3.46
N ARG A 288 -22.05 18.83 -2.46
CA ARG A 288 -21.59 20.17 -2.14
C ARG A 288 -20.07 20.22 -2.19
N PHE A 289 -19.60 21.34 -2.71
CA PHE A 289 -18.16 21.58 -2.82
C PHE A 289 -17.86 22.97 -2.23
N ARG A 290 -16.79 23.03 -1.44
CA ARG A 290 -16.30 24.31 -0.93
C ARG A 290 -14.78 24.32 -0.85
N ARG A 291 -14.17 25.46 -1.11
CA ARG A 291 -12.76 25.69 -0.82
C ARG A 291 -12.63 26.16 0.61
N GLU A 292 -11.76 25.51 1.40
CA GLU A 292 -11.48 25.90 2.77
C GLU A 292 -9.98 25.90 3.00
N GLY A 293 -9.40 27.10 3.21
CA GLY A 293 -7.95 27.27 3.30
C GLY A 293 -7.24 26.73 2.07
N ASN A 294 -6.31 25.81 2.29
CA ASN A 294 -5.55 25.14 1.22
C ASN A 294 -6.16 23.78 0.84
N GLY A 295 -7.48 23.63 0.89
CA GLY A 295 -8.14 22.38 0.55
C GLY A 295 -9.48 22.56 -0.13
N VAL A 296 -9.93 21.49 -0.81
CA VAL A 296 -11.29 21.35 -1.34
C VAL A 296 -12.02 20.33 -0.51
N ILE A 297 -13.16 20.72 0.04
CA ILE A 297 -14.07 19.83 0.75
C ILE A 297 -15.18 19.45 -0.21
N THR A 298 -15.42 18.14 -0.28
CA THR A 298 -16.54 17.52 -1.00
C THR A 298 -17.45 16.86 0.01
N GLU A 299 -18.71 17.20 0.00
CA GLU A 299 -19.75 16.59 0.81
C GLU A 299 -20.75 15.85 -0.09
N ILE A 300 -21.10 14.65 0.33
CA ILE A 300 -22.11 13.78 -0.29
C ILE A 300 -23.17 13.52 0.79
N GLU A 301 -24.35 14.12 0.64
CA GLU A 301 -25.48 13.98 1.54
C GLU A 301 -26.52 13.08 0.91
N ASP A 302 -27.09 12.15 1.68
CA ASP A 302 -28.23 11.34 1.30
C ASP A 302 -29.49 11.73 2.11
N SER A 303 -30.66 11.43 1.55
CA SER A 303 -31.95 11.59 2.25
C SER A 303 -32.41 10.31 2.96
N GLY A 304 -31.48 9.45 3.32
CA GLY A 304 -31.71 8.18 3.99
C GLY A 304 -31.94 8.31 5.50
N PRO A 305 -31.92 7.17 6.22
CA PRO A 305 -32.16 7.13 7.66
C PRO A 305 -30.99 7.68 8.50
N GLY A 306 -29.87 8.02 7.88
CA GLY A 306 -28.65 8.43 8.56
C GLY A 306 -27.78 7.27 9.04
N ILE A 307 -26.75 7.61 9.82
CA ILE A 307 -25.76 6.70 10.40
C ILE A 307 -26.25 6.26 11.77
N ALA A 308 -26.35 4.96 11.99
CA ALA A 308 -26.71 4.40 13.27
C ALA A 308 -25.62 4.67 14.32
N PRO A 309 -25.98 5.07 15.56
CA PRO A 309 -25.00 5.39 16.61
C PRO A 309 -24.00 4.25 16.89
N GLU A 310 -24.44 2.99 16.75
CA GLU A 310 -23.65 1.80 17.04
C GLU A 310 -22.47 1.61 16.11
N ILE A 311 -22.50 2.23 14.92
CA ILE A 311 -21.43 2.11 13.93
C ILE A 311 -20.63 3.42 13.76
N ALA A 312 -21.13 4.54 14.24
CA ALA A 312 -20.61 5.88 13.94
C ALA A 312 -19.10 6.01 14.21
N ASP A 313 -18.61 5.51 15.36
CA ASP A 313 -17.19 5.63 15.73
C ASP A 313 -16.25 4.72 14.94
N ARG A 314 -16.78 3.63 14.37
CA ARG A 314 -15.96 2.61 13.70
C ARG A 314 -16.36 2.34 12.25
N MET A 315 -17.21 3.16 11.67
CA MET A 315 -17.72 2.96 10.32
C MET A 315 -16.64 2.96 9.23
N PHE A 316 -15.49 3.56 9.48
CA PHE A 316 -14.32 3.56 8.60
C PHE A 316 -13.34 2.42 8.90
N ASP A 317 -13.62 1.57 9.90
CA ASP A 317 -12.80 0.39 10.16
C ASP A 317 -13.09 -0.69 9.12
N ALA A 318 -12.07 -1.50 8.82
CA ALA A 318 -12.25 -2.61 7.90
C ALA A 318 -13.25 -3.63 8.45
N PHE A 319 -14.15 -4.11 7.58
CA PHE A 319 -15.22 -5.06 7.90
C PHE A 319 -16.31 -4.54 8.87
N ALA A 320 -16.37 -3.24 9.10
CA ALA A 320 -17.44 -2.65 9.87
C ALA A 320 -18.74 -2.59 9.04
N THR A 321 -19.78 -3.30 9.49
CA THR A 321 -21.10 -3.32 8.86
C THR A 321 -22.19 -3.18 9.91
N TYR A 322 -23.30 -2.52 9.54
CA TYR A 322 -24.48 -2.41 10.37
C TYR A 322 -25.74 -2.34 9.50
N GLY A 323 -26.74 -3.17 9.82
CA GLY A 323 -28.05 -3.14 9.16
C GLY A 323 -28.10 -3.53 7.68
N LYS A 324 -26.97 -3.81 7.04
CA LYS A 324 -26.92 -4.27 5.65
C LYS A 324 -26.92 -5.79 5.59
N ALA A 325 -27.89 -6.36 4.87
CA ALA A 325 -27.94 -7.81 4.59
C ALA A 325 -26.74 -8.26 3.69
N HIS A 326 -26.08 -7.31 3.04
CA HIS A 326 -25.01 -7.58 2.08
C HIS A 326 -24.02 -6.40 2.05
N GLY A 327 -22.77 -6.65 2.43
CA GLY A 327 -21.68 -5.69 2.35
C GLY A 327 -20.45 -6.18 3.10
N THR A 328 -19.27 -6.13 2.47
CA THR A 328 -17.99 -6.54 3.06
C THR A 328 -17.55 -5.67 4.24
N GLY A 329 -18.09 -4.45 4.36
CA GLY A 329 -17.56 -3.45 5.28
C GLY A 329 -16.17 -2.92 4.90
N LEU A 330 -15.69 -3.20 3.68
CA LEU A 330 -14.41 -2.71 3.20
C LEU A 330 -14.53 -1.37 2.47
N GLY A 331 -15.66 -1.06 1.87
CA GLY A 331 -15.83 0.13 1.02
C GLY A 331 -15.43 1.44 1.70
N LEU A 332 -15.91 1.71 2.92
CA LEU A 332 -15.57 2.95 3.65
C LEU A 332 -14.12 2.97 4.14
N SER A 333 -13.56 1.84 4.56
CA SER A 333 -12.15 1.74 4.93
C SER A 333 -11.22 1.97 3.74
N ILE A 334 -11.61 1.51 2.54
CA ILE A 334 -10.92 1.79 1.29
C ILE A 334 -11.04 3.29 0.93
N CYS A 335 -12.22 3.91 1.10
CA CYS A 335 -12.38 5.35 0.91
C CYS A 335 -11.44 6.15 1.80
N LYS A 336 -11.40 5.82 3.10
CA LYS A 336 -10.49 6.45 4.06
C LYS A 336 -9.05 6.34 3.60
N LYS A 337 -8.60 5.14 3.25
CA LYS A 337 -7.24 4.90 2.77
C LYS A 337 -6.91 5.69 1.50
N ILE A 338 -7.81 5.73 0.52
CA ILE A 338 -7.61 6.49 -0.72
C ILE A 338 -7.49 7.98 -0.40
N VAL A 339 -8.36 8.53 0.42
CA VAL A 339 -8.32 9.96 0.80
C VAL A 339 -7.05 10.30 1.57
N GLU A 340 -6.61 9.44 2.51
CA GLU A 340 -5.35 9.60 3.24
C GLU A 340 -4.12 9.50 2.32
N ASP A 341 -4.13 8.60 1.34
CA ASP A 341 -3.07 8.49 0.31
C ASP A 341 -2.96 9.78 -0.54
N HIS A 342 -4.05 10.56 -0.66
CA HIS A 342 -4.09 11.89 -1.27
C HIS A 342 -3.81 13.02 -0.26
N HIS A 343 -3.28 12.70 0.94
CA HIS A 343 -3.03 13.65 2.02
C HIS A 343 -4.28 14.39 2.51
N GLY A 344 -5.45 13.80 2.29
CA GLY A 344 -6.74 14.30 2.70
C GLY A 344 -7.25 13.74 4.02
N ARG A 345 -8.49 14.08 4.34
CA ARG A 345 -9.24 13.55 5.49
C ARG A 345 -10.67 13.26 5.07
N ILE A 346 -11.26 12.18 5.62
CA ILE A 346 -12.66 11.82 5.44
C ILE A 346 -13.36 11.77 6.80
N SER A 347 -14.61 12.18 6.82
CA SER A 347 -15.49 12.14 8.00
C SER A 347 -16.92 11.89 7.58
N ALA A 348 -17.76 11.56 8.54
CA ALA A 348 -19.21 11.45 8.32
C ALA A 348 -19.97 12.00 9.53
N ARG A 349 -21.17 12.48 9.28
CA ARG A 349 -22.08 12.99 10.30
C ARG A 349 -23.54 12.76 9.89
N ASN A 350 -24.43 12.80 10.86
CA ASN A 350 -25.85 12.90 10.57
C ASN A 350 -26.26 14.38 10.45
N GLU A 351 -27.12 14.68 9.47
CA GLU A 351 -27.78 15.97 9.35
C GLU A 351 -29.22 15.84 9.89
N PRO A 352 -29.61 16.55 10.95
CA PRO A 352 -30.91 16.39 11.54
C PRO A 352 -32.04 16.57 10.53
N GLY A 353 -32.89 15.52 10.38
CA GLY A 353 -34.04 15.53 9.48
C GLY A 353 -33.70 15.38 8.00
N ARG A 354 -32.42 15.11 7.62
CA ARG A 354 -31.99 15.02 6.24
C ARG A 354 -31.37 13.67 5.87
N GLY A 355 -30.53 13.08 6.72
CA GLY A 355 -29.86 11.80 6.49
C GLY A 355 -28.38 11.83 6.87
N ALA A 356 -27.53 11.11 6.15
CA ALA A 356 -26.10 11.09 6.38
C ALA A 356 -25.33 12.02 5.43
N VAL A 357 -24.27 12.61 5.94
CA VAL A 357 -23.32 13.43 5.17
C VAL A 357 -21.94 12.80 5.29
N PHE A 358 -21.38 12.36 4.18
CA PHE A 358 -19.98 11.96 4.06
C PHE A 358 -19.17 13.10 3.47
N ALA A 359 -18.12 13.52 4.14
CA ALA A 359 -17.28 14.63 3.73
C ALA A 359 -15.84 14.19 3.60
N PHE A 360 -15.17 14.57 2.52
CA PHE A 360 -13.72 14.42 2.40
C PHE A 360 -13.06 15.72 1.92
N MET A 361 -11.84 15.94 2.38
CA MET A 361 -11.03 17.09 2.05
C MET A 361 -9.78 16.63 1.30
N LEU A 362 -9.45 17.30 0.21
CA LEU A 362 -8.21 17.10 -0.55
C LEU A 362 -7.41 18.40 -0.58
N PRO A 363 -6.06 18.34 -0.38
CA PRO A 363 -5.22 19.53 -0.42
C PRO A 363 -5.08 20.08 -1.84
N VAL A 364 -5.09 21.41 -1.94
CA VAL A 364 -4.70 22.14 -3.16
C VAL A 364 -3.19 22.35 -3.09
N HIS A 365 -2.47 21.81 -4.04
CA HIS A 365 -1.05 22.14 -4.21
C HIS A 365 -0.96 23.38 -5.11
N GLU A 366 -0.66 24.51 -4.52
CA GLU A 366 -0.23 25.70 -5.29
C GLU A 366 1.13 25.36 -5.89
N GLY A 367 1.17 25.17 -7.24
CA GLY A 367 2.36 24.86 -8.02
C GLY A 367 3.34 26.02 -8.10
#